data_e0eea4331af750dc62dc33158f7e66c3
#
_entry.id   e0eea4331af750dc62dc33158f7e66c3
#
_cell.length_a   1.000
_cell.length_b   1.000
_cell.length_c   1.000
_cell.angle_alpha   90.00
_cell.angle_beta   90.00
_cell.angle_gamma   90.00
#
_symmetry.space_group_name_H-M   'P 1'
#
loop_
_entity.id
_entity.type
_entity.pdbx_description
1 polymer ?
#
loop_
_entity_poly.entity_id
_entity_poly.type
_entity_poly.pdbx_seq_one_letter_code
_entity_poly.pdbx_strand_id
1 'polypeptide(L)'
;MLVRVCGRRAVLFNVVDDHLHLVAQCDESDLGHLCRSVLLALHPLTEVPFAPVYIKPVTDRGHLGTLVRYVLEQGPHHGLPVHPALAVGSCFADLIGARVLPGFEQRLPRLLPRFRLRSAFAAVGMRLEQPLAPANDDALATAGAARIRAACAFALAAPPDLPGREAWVVDARAAFVQLAHAAGLPTRVIAQVGDMPPRTVQFLGHRAVSPPLLAAARLRIALEDAVHTLPSLAREPEPPVYGEAGPQEPGEESTEPW
;
A
#
# COMPACT_ATOMS: atom_id res chain seq x y z
N MET A 1 -8.63 5.56 -2.31
CA MET A 1 -9.97 5.78 -1.74
C MET A 1 -9.94 5.69 -0.22
N LEU A 2 -9.55 4.58 0.41
CA LEU A 2 -9.53 4.34 1.86
C LEU A 2 -8.85 5.49 2.63
N VAL A 3 -7.65 5.89 2.21
CA VAL A 3 -6.87 6.96 2.82
C VAL A 3 -7.59 8.33 2.74
N ARG A 4 -8.35 8.59 1.68
CA ARG A 4 -9.13 9.84 1.56
C ARG A 4 -10.27 9.88 2.58
N VAL A 5 -10.85 8.73 2.91
CA VAL A 5 -11.94 8.61 3.90
C VAL A 5 -11.40 8.66 5.32
N CYS A 6 -10.35 7.90 5.60
CA CYS A 6 -9.75 7.83 6.94
C CYS A 6 -8.89 9.08 7.25
N GLY A 7 -8.34 9.74 6.22
CA GLY A 7 -7.44 10.86 6.36
C GLY A 7 -6.26 10.51 7.27
N ARG A 8 -5.96 11.42 8.21
CA ARG A 8 -4.88 11.23 9.19
C ARG A 8 -5.16 10.17 10.27
N ARG A 9 -6.34 9.55 10.27
CA ARG A 9 -6.71 8.51 11.25
C ARG A 9 -6.11 7.15 10.91
N ALA A 10 -5.91 6.84 9.63
CA ALA A 10 -5.32 5.57 9.23
C ALA A 10 -3.86 5.47 9.67
N VAL A 11 -3.52 4.33 10.28
CA VAL A 11 -2.16 3.99 10.72
C VAL A 11 -1.60 2.85 9.87
N LEU A 12 -2.37 1.77 9.74
CA LEU A 12 -2.06 0.60 8.93
C LEU A 12 -3.32 0.16 8.20
N PHE A 13 -3.16 -0.41 7.02
CA PHE A 13 -4.25 -1.07 6.30
C PHE A 13 -3.71 -2.14 5.34
N ASN A 14 -4.53 -3.14 5.11
CA ASN A 14 -4.34 -4.10 4.03
C ASN A 14 -5.71 -4.54 3.51
N VAL A 15 -5.91 -4.39 2.22
CA VAL A 15 -7.10 -4.85 1.52
C VAL A 15 -6.75 -6.19 0.88
N VAL A 16 -7.44 -7.22 1.29
CA VAL A 16 -7.39 -8.55 0.69
C VAL A 16 -8.70 -8.81 -0.06
N ASP A 17 -8.84 -9.93 -0.70
CA ASP A 17 -9.95 -10.23 -1.62
C ASP A 17 -11.34 -10.12 -0.98
N ASP A 18 -11.51 -10.57 0.25
CA ASP A 18 -12.81 -10.67 0.93
C ASP A 18 -12.96 -9.77 2.18
N HIS A 19 -11.88 -9.15 2.65
CA HIS A 19 -11.96 -8.26 3.82
C HIS A 19 -10.88 -7.19 3.86
N LEU A 20 -11.02 -6.24 4.79
CA LEU A 20 -10.09 -5.14 5.05
C LEU A 20 -9.61 -5.19 6.49
N HIS A 21 -8.30 -5.18 6.67
CA HIS A 21 -7.67 -4.83 7.94
C HIS A 21 -7.36 -3.35 7.98
N LEU A 22 -7.85 -2.65 9.01
CA LEU A 22 -7.58 -1.24 9.23
C LEU A 22 -7.22 -0.99 10.69
N VAL A 23 -6.05 -0.44 10.94
CA VAL A 23 -5.69 0.15 12.23
C VAL A 23 -5.83 1.65 12.11
N ALA A 24 -6.69 2.24 12.93
CA ALA A 24 -6.95 3.67 12.92
C ALA A 24 -6.81 4.27 14.32
N GLN A 25 -6.42 5.54 14.38
CA GLN A 25 -6.42 6.33 15.60
C GLN A 25 -7.61 7.30 15.56
N CYS A 26 -8.57 7.07 16.43
CA CYS A 26 -9.76 7.94 16.58
C CYS A 26 -10.27 7.86 18.02
N ASP A 27 -11.08 8.82 18.39
CA ASP A 27 -11.81 8.79 19.64
C ASP A 27 -12.97 7.78 19.54
N GLU A 28 -13.39 7.23 20.68
CA GLU A 28 -14.45 6.22 20.72
C GLU A 28 -15.79 6.77 20.15
N SER A 29 -16.09 8.03 20.42
CA SER A 29 -17.25 8.72 19.87
C SER A 29 -17.26 8.83 18.33
N ASP A 30 -16.09 8.85 17.71
CA ASP A 30 -15.92 8.98 16.26
C ASP A 30 -15.86 7.63 15.53
N LEU A 31 -15.70 6.53 16.28
CA LEU A 31 -15.43 5.21 15.73
C LEU A 31 -16.57 4.72 14.81
N GLY A 32 -17.82 4.85 15.26
CA GLY A 32 -18.98 4.46 14.45
C GLY A 32 -19.09 5.25 13.15
N HIS A 33 -18.77 6.55 13.20
CA HIS A 33 -18.76 7.40 12.02
C HIS A 33 -17.64 7.02 11.05
N LEU A 34 -16.44 6.71 11.55
CA LEU A 34 -15.33 6.23 10.74
C LEU A 34 -15.66 4.91 10.04
N CYS A 35 -16.19 3.92 10.77
CA CYS A 35 -16.58 2.62 10.19
C CYS A 35 -17.63 2.81 9.09
N ARG A 36 -18.68 3.59 9.35
CA ARG A 36 -19.71 3.88 8.34
C ARG A 36 -19.13 4.55 7.10
N SER A 37 -18.24 5.53 7.27
CA SER A 37 -17.61 6.23 6.14
C SER A 37 -16.75 5.30 5.30
N VAL A 38 -16.00 4.38 5.93
CA VAL A 38 -15.19 3.37 5.23
C VAL A 38 -16.10 2.41 4.45
N LEU A 39 -17.15 1.88 5.08
CA LEU A 39 -18.08 0.96 4.41
C LEU A 39 -18.78 1.62 3.22
N LEU A 40 -19.28 2.85 3.37
CA LEU A 40 -19.89 3.59 2.27
C LEU A 40 -18.93 3.84 1.10
N ALA A 41 -17.67 4.09 1.39
CA ALA A 41 -16.66 4.30 0.36
C ALA A 41 -16.29 2.99 -0.38
N LEU A 42 -16.30 1.86 0.30
CA LEU A 42 -15.97 0.56 -0.28
C LEU A 42 -17.16 -0.10 -0.98
N HIS A 43 -18.38 0.20 -0.55
CA HIS A 43 -19.61 -0.42 -1.09
C HIS A 43 -19.69 -0.43 -2.64
N PRO A 44 -19.31 0.65 -3.38
CA PRO A 44 -19.37 0.62 -4.83
C PRO A 44 -18.37 -0.34 -5.51
N LEU A 45 -17.43 -0.90 -4.73
CA LEU A 45 -16.39 -1.80 -5.23
C LEU A 45 -16.72 -3.28 -4.98
N THR A 46 -17.84 -3.56 -4.33
CA THR A 46 -18.23 -4.92 -3.95
C THR A 46 -19.64 -5.20 -4.44
N GLU A 47 -19.88 -6.41 -4.93
CA GLU A 47 -21.20 -6.87 -5.33
C GLU A 47 -21.99 -7.42 -4.14
N VAL A 48 -21.30 -7.74 -3.05
CA VAL A 48 -21.88 -8.34 -1.85
C VAL A 48 -21.80 -7.35 -0.68
N PRO A 49 -22.83 -7.26 0.17
CA PRO A 49 -22.80 -6.45 1.38
C PRO A 49 -21.66 -6.88 2.32
N PHE A 50 -21.03 -5.91 2.95
CA PHE A 50 -20.04 -6.20 3.98
C PHE A 50 -20.67 -6.87 5.20
N ALA A 51 -19.99 -7.85 5.76
CA ALA A 51 -20.29 -8.37 7.08
C ALA A 51 -20.15 -7.29 8.17
N PRO A 52 -20.74 -7.48 9.35
CA PRO A 52 -20.55 -6.56 10.48
C PRO A 52 -19.08 -6.31 10.78
N VAL A 53 -18.74 -5.04 11.06
CA VAL A 53 -17.37 -4.65 11.37
C VAL A 53 -16.97 -5.21 12.73
N TYR A 54 -15.87 -5.95 12.78
CA TYR A 54 -15.27 -6.38 14.04
C TYR A 54 -14.26 -5.34 14.52
N ILE A 55 -14.44 -4.84 15.74
CA ILE A 55 -13.61 -3.79 16.32
C ILE A 55 -12.89 -4.33 17.55
N LYS A 56 -11.58 -4.16 17.59
CA LYS A 56 -10.74 -4.50 18.74
C LYS A 56 -9.85 -3.31 19.12
N PRO A 57 -9.89 -2.83 20.38
CA PRO A 57 -9.00 -1.75 20.80
C PRO A 57 -7.54 -2.18 20.80
N VAL A 58 -6.66 -1.28 20.41
CA VAL A 58 -5.20 -1.44 20.53
C VAL A 58 -4.79 -0.89 21.89
N THR A 59 -4.37 -1.76 22.80
CA THR A 59 -4.17 -1.44 24.21
C THR A 59 -2.84 -0.76 24.50
N ASP A 60 -1.79 -1.11 23.75
CA ASP A 60 -0.44 -0.63 24.00
C ASP A 60 0.46 -0.70 22.75
N ARG A 61 1.70 -0.24 22.90
CA ARG A 61 2.69 -0.24 21.80
C ARG A 61 3.14 -1.65 21.39
N GLY A 62 3.18 -2.59 22.30
CA GLY A 62 3.53 -4.00 22.01
C GLY A 62 2.47 -4.62 21.12
N HIS A 63 1.19 -4.45 21.47
CA HIS A 63 0.04 -4.85 20.67
C HIS A 63 0.09 -4.20 19.27
N LEU A 64 0.33 -2.87 19.18
CA LEU A 64 0.48 -2.21 17.88
C LEU A 64 1.63 -2.81 17.06
N GLY A 65 2.77 -3.12 17.69
CA GLY A 65 3.92 -3.76 17.04
C GLY A 65 3.57 -5.13 16.44
N THR A 66 2.80 -5.93 17.15
CA THR A 66 2.28 -7.22 16.65
C THR A 66 1.33 -7.03 15.47
N LEU A 67 0.44 -6.02 15.54
CA LEU A 67 -0.49 -5.71 14.47
C LEU A 67 0.19 -5.26 13.18
N VAL A 68 1.35 -4.58 13.24
CA VAL A 68 2.13 -4.22 12.04
C VAL A 68 2.46 -5.48 11.24
N ARG A 69 3.00 -6.49 11.92
CA ARG A 69 3.36 -7.75 11.30
C ARG A 69 2.10 -8.46 10.77
N TYR A 70 1.10 -8.63 11.60
CA TYR A 70 -0.16 -9.27 11.25
C TYR A 70 -0.80 -8.66 9.99
N VAL A 71 -0.93 -7.32 9.93
CA VAL A 71 -1.54 -6.63 8.79
C VAL A 71 -0.72 -6.80 7.51
N LEU A 72 0.61 -6.77 7.59
CA LEU A 72 1.47 -6.91 6.41
C LEU A 72 1.55 -8.34 5.88
N GLU A 73 1.37 -9.35 6.74
CA GLU A 73 1.42 -10.77 6.37
C GLU A 73 0.11 -11.30 5.75
N GLN A 74 -0.97 -10.51 5.71
CA GLN A 74 -2.27 -10.98 5.20
C GLN A 74 -2.25 -11.44 3.74
N GLY A 75 -1.49 -10.78 2.86
CA GLY A 75 -1.40 -11.17 1.45
C GLY A 75 -1.02 -12.63 1.22
N PRO A 76 0.06 -13.15 1.85
CA PRO A 76 0.43 -14.57 1.78
C PRO A 76 -0.63 -15.53 2.32
N HIS A 77 -1.33 -15.15 3.40
CA HIS A 77 -2.37 -15.99 3.99
C HIS A 77 -3.56 -16.21 3.06
N HIS A 78 -3.87 -15.23 2.22
CA HIS A 78 -4.97 -15.30 1.25
C HIS A 78 -4.54 -15.77 -0.14
N GLY A 79 -3.30 -16.22 -0.31
CA GLY A 79 -2.82 -16.75 -1.59
C GLY A 79 -2.88 -15.75 -2.74
N LEU A 80 -2.78 -14.46 -2.45
CA LEU A 80 -2.82 -13.41 -3.47
C LEU A 80 -1.66 -13.61 -4.47
N PRO A 81 -1.92 -13.53 -5.79
CA PRO A 81 -0.90 -13.83 -6.81
C PRO A 81 0.20 -12.77 -6.88
N VAL A 82 0.02 -11.63 -6.23
CA VAL A 82 0.96 -10.52 -6.22
C VAL A 82 1.83 -10.59 -4.96
N HIS A 83 3.15 -10.41 -5.13
CA HIS A 83 4.05 -10.34 -3.98
C HIS A 83 3.58 -9.27 -2.98
N PRO A 84 3.53 -9.54 -1.66
CA PRO A 84 2.94 -8.63 -0.66
C PRO A 84 3.56 -7.22 -0.67
N ALA A 85 4.86 -7.11 -0.96
CA ALA A 85 5.54 -5.82 -1.09
C ALA A 85 5.04 -4.98 -2.27
N LEU A 86 4.46 -5.60 -3.29
CA LEU A 86 3.94 -4.95 -4.50
C LEU A 86 2.43 -4.75 -4.47
N ALA A 87 1.74 -5.27 -3.45
CA ALA A 87 0.29 -5.21 -3.34
C ALA A 87 -0.22 -3.77 -3.21
N VAL A 88 -1.10 -3.37 -4.13
CA VAL A 88 -1.68 -2.00 -4.17
C VAL A 88 -2.53 -1.73 -2.94
N GLY A 89 -3.23 -2.74 -2.43
CA GLY A 89 -4.10 -2.66 -1.25
C GLY A 89 -3.36 -2.58 0.08
N SER A 90 -2.05 -2.81 0.10
CA SER A 90 -1.24 -2.79 1.33
C SER A 90 -0.68 -1.40 1.64
N CYS A 91 -0.60 -1.06 2.93
CA CYS A 91 0.11 0.14 3.41
C CYS A 91 1.64 0.00 3.38
N PHE A 92 2.19 -1.13 2.97
CA PHE A 92 3.64 -1.35 2.94
C PHE A 92 4.37 -0.27 2.14
N ALA A 93 3.84 0.08 0.95
CA ALA A 93 4.44 1.12 0.11
C ALA A 93 4.46 2.50 0.78
N ASP A 94 3.44 2.81 1.60
CA ASP A 94 3.41 4.06 2.38
C ASP A 94 4.45 4.04 3.51
N LEU A 95 4.66 2.88 4.15
CA LEU A 95 5.64 2.71 5.22
C LEU A 95 7.07 2.93 4.75
N ILE A 96 7.39 2.47 3.56
CA ILE A 96 8.74 2.60 2.99
C ILE A 96 8.95 3.88 2.18
N GLY A 97 7.90 4.68 1.95
CA GLY A 97 7.94 5.91 1.15
C GLY A 97 7.87 5.72 -0.36
N ALA A 98 7.47 4.52 -0.84
CA ALA A 98 7.24 4.24 -2.27
C ALA A 98 5.86 4.71 -2.76
N ARG A 99 5.04 5.31 -1.86
CA ARG A 99 3.75 5.91 -2.18
C ARG A 99 3.56 7.20 -1.37
N VAL A 100 3.06 8.24 -2.03
CA VAL A 100 2.84 9.57 -1.45
C VAL A 100 1.40 9.97 -1.72
N LEU A 101 0.51 9.65 -0.79
CA LEU A 101 -0.92 9.93 -0.95
C LEU A 101 -1.23 11.35 -0.44
N PRO A 102 -1.87 12.21 -1.25
CA PRO A 102 -2.26 13.54 -0.82
C PRO A 102 -3.13 13.50 0.45
N GLY A 103 -2.74 14.24 1.47
CA GLY A 103 -3.45 14.30 2.75
C GLY A 103 -3.23 13.12 3.68
N PHE A 104 -2.42 12.14 3.29
CA PHE A 104 -2.01 11.04 4.14
C PHE A 104 -0.59 11.28 4.68
N GLU A 105 -0.43 11.15 5.98
CA GLU A 105 0.85 11.16 6.65
C GLU A 105 1.03 9.84 7.39
N GLN A 106 2.10 9.10 7.07
CA GLN A 106 2.40 7.87 7.78
C GLN A 106 2.73 8.14 9.25
N ARG A 107 1.86 7.67 10.14
CA ARG A 107 1.93 7.95 11.59
C ARG A 107 2.66 6.88 12.38
N LEU A 108 2.88 5.70 11.82
CA LEU A 108 3.49 4.58 12.54
C LEU A 108 4.84 4.95 13.18
N PRO A 109 5.76 5.70 12.54
CA PRO A 109 7.02 6.08 13.19
C PRO A 109 6.84 6.92 14.45
N ARG A 110 5.76 7.72 14.54
CA ARG A 110 5.44 8.50 15.75
C ARG A 110 4.84 7.65 16.86
N LEU A 111 4.03 6.66 16.49
CA LEU A 111 3.36 5.74 17.44
C LEU A 111 4.31 4.66 17.94
N LEU A 112 5.21 4.20 17.06
CA LEU A 112 6.24 3.20 17.33
C LEU A 112 7.63 3.75 16.96
N PRO A 113 8.25 4.63 17.79
CA PRO A 113 9.54 5.26 17.45
C PRO A 113 10.71 4.27 17.26
N ARG A 114 10.59 3.06 17.82
CA ARG A 114 11.59 1.99 17.71
C ARG A 114 11.30 1.03 16.55
N PHE A 115 10.23 1.25 15.79
CA PHE A 115 9.91 0.42 14.62
C PHE A 115 11.00 0.59 13.56
N ARG A 116 11.53 -0.53 13.07
CA ARG A 116 12.58 -0.53 12.05
C ARG A 116 11.99 -1.01 10.73
N LEU A 117 12.25 -0.29 9.65
CA LEU A 117 11.77 -0.65 8.31
C LEU A 117 12.16 -2.08 7.90
N ARG A 118 13.33 -2.58 8.33
CA ARG A 118 13.71 -3.98 8.11
C ARG A 118 12.67 -4.99 8.61
N SER A 119 11.91 -4.65 9.67
CA SER A 119 10.83 -5.50 10.18
C SER A 119 9.62 -5.50 9.24
N ALA A 120 9.33 -4.35 8.60
CA ALA A 120 8.30 -4.29 7.56
C ALA A 120 8.70 -5.12 6.32
N PHE A 121 9.96 -5.02 5.88
CA PHE A 121 10.46 -5.85 4.79
C PHE A 121 10.38 -7.34 5.13
N ALA A 122 10.80 -7.74 6.34
CA ALA A 122 10.70 -9.12 6.79
C ALA A 122 9.24 -9.64 6.80
N ALA A 123 8.28 -8.82 7.23
CA ALA A 123 6.86 -9.17 7.26
C ALA A 123 6.26 -9.42 5.87
N VAL A 124 6.81 -8.80 4.82
CA VAL A 124 6.42 -9.06 3.42
C VAL A 124 7.33 -10.09 2.73
N GLY A 125 8.13 -10.85 3.50
CA GLY A 125 8.98 -11.91 2.97
C GLY A 125 10.30 -11.45 2.36
N MET A 126 10.67 -10.17 2.49
CA MET A 126 11.91 -9.61 1.95
C MET A 126 13.00 -9.53 3.02
N ARG A 127 14.15 -10.14 2.77
CA ARG A 127 15.35 -10.01 3.61
C ARG A 127 16.40 -9.22 2.84
N LEU A 128 16.44 -7.92 3.10
CA LEU A 128 17.43 -7.04 2.49
C LEU A 128 18.67 -6.97 3.37
N GLU A 129 19.84 -7.19 2.78
CA GLU A 129 21.15 -7.02 3.43
C GLU A 129 21.46 -5.53 3.66
N GLN A 130 21.04 -4.69 2.73
CA GLN A 130 21.20 -3.24 2.77
C GLN A 130 19.84 -2.53 2.61
N PRO A 131 19.70 -1.28 3.10
CA PRO A 131 18.52 -0.48 2.85
C PRO A 131 18.24 -0.35 1.35
N LEU A 132 16.98 -0.48 0.96
CA LEU A 132 16.57 -0.28 -0.42
C LEU A 132 16.80 1.19 -0.81
N ALA A 133 17.68 1.41 -1.79
CA ALA A 133 17.94 2.74 -2.35
C ALA A 133 17.01 3.02 -3.54
N PRO A 134 16.56 4.27 -3.73
CA PRO A 134 15.81 4.65 -4.93
C PRO A 134 16.61 4.38 -6.22
N ALA A 135 15.93 3.94 -7.28
CA ALA A 135 16.53 3.68 -8.58
C ALA A 135 17.27 4.94 -9.12
N ASN A 136 18.50 4.77 -9.58
CA ASN A 136 19.26 5.80 -10.28
C ASN A 136 18.79 5.93 -11.74
N ASP A 137 19.40 6.84 -12.50
CA ASP A 137 18.98 7.09 -13.89
C ASP A 137 19.26 5.91 -14.82
N ASP A 138 20.31 5.13 -14.59
CA ASP A 138 20.61 3.91 -15.36
C ASP A 138 19.56 2.82 -15.09
N ALA A 139 19.16 2.64 -13.85
CA ALA A 139 18.08 1.73 -13.49
C ALA A 139 16.73 2.17 -14.09
N LEU A 140 16.46 3.49 -14.15
CA LEU A 140 15.28 4.03 -14.85
C LEU A 140 15.35 3.75 -16.36
N ALA A 141 16.53 3.93 -16.99
CA ALA A 141 16.71 3.63 -18.41
C ALA A 141 16.44 2.15 -18.70
N THR A 142 16.94 1.26 -17.84
CA THR A 142 16.67 -0.19 -17.90
C THR A 142 15.19 -0.52 -17.71
N ALA A 143 14.52 0.13 -16.76
CA ALA A 143 13.09 -0.06 -16.51
C ALA A 143 12.22 0.35 -17.71
N GLY A 144 12.61 1.41 -18.41
CA GLY A 144 11.91 1.92 -19.58
C GLY A 144 10.63 2.71 -19.26
N ALA A 145 10.11 3.39 -20.28
CA ALA A 145 9.04 4.38 -20.12
C ALA A 145 7.75 3.81 -19.48
N ALA A 146 7.35 2.59 -19.84
CA ALA A 146 6.10 2.01 -19.34
C ALA A 146 6.16 1.74 -17.82
N ARG A 147 7.26 1.18 -17.32
CA ARG A 147 7.44 0.95 -15.87
C ARG A 147 7.59 2.26 -15.12
N ILE A 148 8.30 3.25 -15.67
CA ILE A 148 8.39 4.59 -15.06
C ILE A 148 6.99 5.20 -14.92
N ARG A 149 6.15 5.14 -15.97
CA ARG A 149 4.76 5.62 -15.90
C ARG A 149 3.95 4.91 -14.83
N ALA A 150 4.01 3.58 -14.80
CA ALA A 150 3.30 2.77 -13.80
C ALA A 150 3.77 3.09 -12.37
N ALA A 151 5.07 3.28 -12.14
CA ALA A 151 5.61 3.67 -10.84
C ALA A 151 5.14 5.05 -10.40
N CYS A 152 5.06 6.04 -11.31
CA CYS A 152 4.53 7.36 -11.00
C CYS A 152 3.02 7.32 -10.70
N ALA A 153 2.25 6.52 -11.43
CA ALA A 153 0.85 6.28 -11.14
C ALA A 153 0.66 5.64 -9.76
N PHE A 154 1.41 4.58 -9.48
CA PHE A 154 1.38 3.90 -8.19
C PHE A 154 1.73 4.82 -7.01
N ALA A 155 2.74 5.68 -7.19
CA ALA A 155 3.19 6.61 -6.14
C ALA A 155 2.08 7.56 -5.65
N LEU A 156 1.07 7.82 -6.47
CA LEU A 156 -0.11 8.64 -6.11
C LEU A 156 -1.42 7.81 -6.04
N ALA A 157 -1.33 6.48 -6.06
CA ALA A 157 -2.49 5.57 -6.16
C ALA A 157 -3.45 5.98 -7.31
N ALA A 158 -2.85 6.33 -8.44
CA ALA A 158 -3.54 6.64 -9.68
C ALA A 158 -3.75 5.39 -10.54
N PRO A 159 -4.73 5.37 -11.45
CA PRO A 159 -4.79 4.37 -12.51
C PRO A 159 -3.51 4.38 -13.37
N PRO A 160 -3.02 3.22 -13.84
CA PRO A 160 -1.74 3.12 -14.56
C PRO A 160 -1.67 3.94 -15.86
N ASP A 161 -2.80 4.17 -16.50
CA ASP A 161 -2.95 4.95 -17.74
C ASP A 161 -3.03 6.47 -17.48
N LEU A 162 -3.12 6.88 -16.20
CA LEU A 162 -3.19 8.27 -15.76
C LEU A 162 -4.29 9.07 -16.47
N PRO A 163 -5.55 8.62 -16.49
CA PRO A 163 -6.64 9.31 -17.19
C PRO A 163 -7.07 10.57 -16.42
N GLY A 164 -7.69 11.51 -17.12
CA GLY A 164 -8.30 12.69 -16.48
C GLY A 164 -7.38 13.91 -16.40
N ARG A 165 -7.87 14.96 -15.69
CA ARG A 165 -7.21 16.29 -15.58
C ARG A 165 -7.05 16.75 -14.13
N GLU A 166 -7.32 15.87 -13.18
CA GLU A 166 -7.15 16.15 -11.76
C GLU A 166 -5.69 16.50 -11.46
N ALA A 167 -5.48 17.42 -10.53
CA ALA A 167 -4.15 17.94 -10.23
C ALA A 167 -3.13 16.83 -9.93
N TRP A 168 -3.52 15.82 -9.15
CA TRP A 168 -2.67 14.70 -8.80
C TRP A 168 -2.34 13.78 -10.00
N VAL A 169 -3.25 13.65 -11.00
CA VAL A 169 -2.97 12.93 -12.26
C VAL A 169 -1.96 13.71 -13.10
N VAL A 170 -2.13 15.04 -13.17
CA VAL A 170 -1.19 15.91 -13.88
C VAL A 170 0.19 15.88 -13.23
N ASP A 171 0.27 15.82 -11.90
CA ASP A 171 1.53 15.68 -11.16
C ASP A 171 2.19 14.32 -11.43
N ALA A 172 1.42 13.21 -11.48
CA ALA A 172 1.95 11.91 -11.85
C ALA A 172 2.49 11.88 -13.29
N ARG A 173 1.79 12.51 -14.25
CA ARG A 173 2.28 12.64 -15.63
C ARG A 173 3.54 13.50 -15.72
N ALA A 174 3.63 14.59 -14.96
CA ALA A 174 4.83 15.42 -14.90
C ALA A 174 6.01 14.66 -14.30
N ALA A 175 5.80 13.90 -13.23
CA ALA A 175 6.80 13.01 -12.63
C ALA A 175 7.29 11.97 -13.65
N PHE A 176 6.37 11.33 -14.38
CA PHE A 176 6.71 10.38 -15.44
C PHE A 176 7.61 11.03 -16.50
N VAL A 177 7.22 12.21 -17.02
CA VAL A 177 7.99 12.91 -18.04
C VAL A 177 9.41 13.25 -17.54
N GLN A 178 9.53 13.78 -16.32
CA GLN A 178 10.82 14.16 -15.76
C GLN A 178 11.74 12.95 -15.51
N LEU A 179 11.21 11.86 -14.94
CA LEU A 179 11.99 10.65 -14.71
C LEU A 179 12.39 9.97 -16.02
N ALA A 180 11.51 9.97 -17.02
CA ALA A 180 11.80 9.43 -18.34
C ALA A 180 12.88 10.27 -19.07
N HIS A 181 12.88 11.60 -18.93
CA HIS A 181 13.95 12.44 -19.44
C HIS A 181 15.28 12.21 -18.69
N ALA A 182 15.24 12.08 -17.35
CA ALA A 182 16.42 11.75 -16.55
C ALA A 182 17.03 10.40 -16.97
N ALA A 183 16.19 9.45 -17.37
CA ALA A 183 16.59 8.16 -17.95
C ALA A 183 17.14 8.27 -19.40
N GLY A 184 17.22 9.46 -19.99
CA GLY A 184 17.68 9.66 -21.36
C GLY A 184 16.68 9.24 -22.45
N LEU A 185 15.40 9.00 -22.11
CA LEU A 185 14.42 8.54 -23.09
C LEU A 185 14.02 9.66 -24.05
N PRO A 186 13.90 9.38 -25.37
CA PRO A 186 13.49 10.39 -26.36
C PRO A 186 12.07 10.88 -26.14
N THR A 187 11.80 12.17 -26.36
CA THR A 187 10.47 12.79 -26.23
C THR A 187 9.38 12.02 -27.00
N ARG A 188 9.68 11.46 -28.18
CA ARG A 188 8.73 10.66 -28.97
C ARG A 188 8.29 9.39 -28.24
N VAL A 189 9.20 8.73 -27.53
CA VAL A 189 8.91 7.50 -26.74
C VAL A 189 8.05 7.88 -25.54
N ILE A 190 8.39 8.96 -24.84
CA ILE A 190 7.63 9.50 -23.71
C ILE A 190 6.21 9.87 -24.16
N ALA A 191 6.08 10.57 -25.29
CA ALA A 191 4.80 10.95 -25.86
C ALA A 191 3.93 9.74 -26.20
N GLN A 192 4.51 8.73 -26.85
CA GLN A 192 3.81 7.51 -27.23
C GLN A 192 3.35 6.71 -26.00
N VAL A 193 4.24 6.47 -25.05
CA VAL A 193 3.91 5.70 -23.84
C VAL A 193 2.94 6.46 -22.94
N GLY A 194 3.09 7.78 -22.86
CA GLY A 194 2.23 8.65 -22.06
C GLY A 194 0.87 8.96 -22.68
N ASP A 195 0.63 8.51 -23.91
CA ASP A 195 -0.55 8.87 -24.70
C ASP A 195 -0.81 10.39 -24.69
N MET A 196 0.22 11.16 -25.02
CA MET A 196 0.15 12.63 -25.00
C MET A 196 0.93 13.26 -26.16
N PRO A 197 0.48 14.45 -26.66
CA PRO A 197 1.22 15.17 -27.68
C PRO A 197 2.64 15.57 -27.23
N PRO A 198 3.64 15.61 -28.13
CA PRO A 198 5.00 16.05 -27.79
C PRO A 198 5.07 17.43 -27.11
N ARG A 199 4.20 18.35 -27.49
CA ARG A 199 4.09 19.66 -26.83
C ARG A 199 3.70 19.54 -25.35
N THR A 200 2.81 18.60 -25.02
CA THR A 200 2.42 18.32 -23.62
C THR A 200 3.61 17.74 -22.84
N VAL A 201 4.42 16.87 -23.44
CA VAL A 201 5.65 16.34 -22.82
C VAL A 201 6.60 17.49 -22.49
N GLN A 202 6.85 18.41 -23.42
CA GLN A 202 7.68 19.59 -23.16
C GLN A 202 7.14 20.44 -22.01
N PHE A 203 5.83 20.73 -22.01
CA PHE A 203 5.20 21.51 -20.95
C PHE A 203 5.34 20.83 -19.58
N LEU A 204 5.05 19.53 -19.49
CA LEU A 204 5.14 18.75 -18.24
C LEU A 204 6.59 18.58 -17.75
N GLY A 205 7.56 18.56 -18.66
CA GLY A 205 8.99 18.51 -18.32
C GLY A 205 9.46 19.71 -17.49
N HIS A 206 8.82 20.87 -17.66
CA HIS A 206 9.14 22.09 -16.91
C HIS A 206 8.22 22.33 -15.69
N ARG A 207 7.21 21.50 -15.49
CA ARG A 207 6.30 21.63 -14.36
C ARG A 207 7.02 21.28 -13.07
N ALA A 208 6.81 22.07 -12.01
CA ALA A 208 7.31 21.73 -10.69
C ALA A 208 6.64 20.44 -10.17
N VAL A 209 7.43 19.45 -9.84
CA VAL A 209 7.00 18.19 -9.21
C VAL A 209 7.61 18.08 -7.83
N SER A 210 6.85 17.60 -6.86
CA SER A 210 7.35 17.46 -5.50
C SER A 210 8.49 16.43 -5.44
N PRO A 211 9.63 16.71 -4.78
CA PRO A 211 10.73 15.77 -4.64
C PRO A 211 10.31 14.41 -4.01
N PRO A 212 9.43 14.37 -3.01
CA PRO A 212 8.92 13.11 -2.47
C PRO A 212 8.23 12.22 -3.50
N LEU A 213 7.50 12.79 -4.49
CA LEU A 213 6.85 12.01 -5.53
C LEU A 213 7.88 11.35 -6.47
N LEU A 214 8.90 12.10 -6.87
CA LEU A 214 9.99 11.56 -7.70
C LEU A 214 10.75 10.46 -6.96
N ALA A 215 11.05 10.66 -5.69
CA ALA A 215 11.71 9.66 -4.84
C ALA A 215 10.85 8.39 -4.68
N ALA A 216 9.54 8.55 -4.46
CA ALA A 216 8.61 7.43 -4.31
C ALA A 216 8.54 6.58 -5.58
N ALA A 217 8.45 7.20 -6.76
CA ALA A 217 8.45 6.47 -8.03
C ALA A 217 9.76 5.71 -8.28
N ARG A 218 10.92 6.32 -7.98
CA ARG A 218 12.22 5.66 -8.04
C ARG A 218 12.32 4.49 -7.06
N LEU A 219 11.81 4.67 -5.85
CA LEU A 219 11.81 3.62 -4.83
C LEU A 219 10.88 2.47 -5.23
N ARG A 220 9.75 2.77 -5.89
CA ARG A 220 8.86 1.74 -6.43
C ARG A 220 9.55 0.87 -7.47
N ILE A 221 10.31 1.45 -8.40
CA ILE A 221 11.07 0.70 -9.41
C ILE A 221 12.13 -0.18 -8.73
N ALA A 222 12.89 0.37 -7.78
CA ALA A 222 13.89 -0.41 -7.04
C ALA A 222 13.25 -1.57 -6.25
N LEU A 223 12.06 -1.37 -5.69
CA LEU A 223 11.30 -2.40 -4.98
C LEU A 223 10.86 -3.53 -5.93
N GLU A 224 10.36 -3.19 -7.12
CA GLU A 224 10.00 -4.18 -8.14
C GLU A 224 11.21 -5.02 -8.55
N ASP A 225 12.35 -4.38 -8.81
CA ASP A 225 13.58 -5.08 -9.17
C ASP A 225 14.07 -5.98 -8.03
N ALA A 226 14.02 -5.51 -6.79
CA ALA A 226 14.38 -6.30 -5.62
C ALA A 226 13.47 -7.53 -5.46
N VAL A 227 12.16 -7.39 -5.67
CA VAL A 227 11.21 -8.52 -5.61
C VAL A 227 11.49 -9.53 -6.72
N HIS A 228 11.78 -9.08 -7.94
CA HIS A 228 12.06 -9.98 -9.06
C HIS A 228 13.41 -10.70 -8.94
N THR A 229 14.36 -10.16 -8.19
CA THR A 229 15.67 -10.80 -7.96
C THR A 229 15.67 -11.73 -6.74
N LEU A 230 14.63 -11.68 -5.91
CA LEU A 230 14.49 -12.64 -4.82
C LEU A 230 14.34 -14.05 -5.41
N PRO A 231 15.07 -15.06 -4.89
CA PRO A 231 14.75 -16.44 -5.23
C PRO A 231 13.29 -16.69 -4.92
N SER A 232 12.58 -17.26 -5.89
CA SER A 232 11.17 -17.64 -5.70
C SER A 232 11.08 -18.49 -4.44
N LEU A 233 10.67 -17.88 -3.35
CA LEU A 233 10.28 -18.61 -2.16
C LEU A 233 8.96 -19.30 -2.52
N ALA A 234 9.07 -20.46 -3.20
CA ALA A 234 8.01 -21.45 -3.17
C ALA A 234 7.89 -21.89 -1.70
N ARG A 235 7.25 -21.09 -0.90
CA ARG A 235 6.78 -21.46 0.42
C ARG A 235 5.59 -22.35 0.14
N GLU A 236 5.77 -23.66 0.27
CA GLU A 236 4.63 -24.50 0.57
C GLU A 236 3.96 -23.85 1.78
N PRO A 237 2.69 -23.51 1.71
CA PRO A 237 1.98 -22.97 2.87
C PRO A 237 2.01 -24.06 3.92
N GLU A 238 2.75 -23.84 5.02
CA GLU A 238 2.51 -24.66 6.22
C GLU A 238 1.03 -24.50 6.55
N PRO A 239 0.28 -25.59 6.60
CA PRO A 239 -1.13 -25.52 6.95
C PRO A 239 -1.24 -24.83 8.32
N PRO A 240 -2.14 -23.84 8.46
CA PRO A 240 -2.31 -23.15 9.72
C PRO A 240 -2.65 -24.19 10.79
N VAL A 241 -1.83 -24.29 11.81
CA VAL A 241 -2.16 -25.02 13.04
C VAL A 241 -3.19 -24.17 13.77
N TYR A 242 -4.43 -24.18 13.28
CA TYR A 242 -5.55 -23.77 14.09
C TYR A 242 -5.73 -24.87 15.14
N GLY A 243 -5.34 -24.55 16.38
CA GLY A 243 -5.82 -25.33 17.52
C GLY A 243 -7.34 -25.36 17.40
N GLU A 244 -7.88 -26.55 17.17
CA GLU A 244 -9.30 -26.82 17.24
C GLU A 244 -9.77 -26.39 18.64
N ALA A 245 -10.25 -25.17 18.77
CA ALA A 245 -11.20 -24.84 19.83
C ALA A 245 -12.46 -25.60 19.47
N GLY A 246 -12.53 -26.86 19.95
CA GLY A 246 -13.74 -27.64 19.85
C GLY A 246 -14.94 -26.82 20.35
N PRO A 247 -16.13 -27.07 19.79
CA PRO A 247 -17.34 -26.41 20.25
C PRO A 247 -17.49 -26.66 21.76
N GLN A 248 -17.41 -25.59 22.56
CA GLN A 248 -17.87 -25.68 23.95
C GLN A 248 -19.36 -25.98 23.88
N GLU A 249 -19.72 -27.19 24.24
CA GLU A 249 -21.10 -27.55 24.51
C GLU A 249 -21.65 -26.58 25.56
N PRO A 250 -22.85 -26.04 25.36
CA PRO A 250 -23.50 -25.22 26.37
C PRO A 250 -23.73 -26.09 27.60
N GLY A 251 -23.02 -25.75 28.69
CA GLY A 251 -23.18 -26.41 29.98
C GLY A 251 -24.66 -26.37 30.35
N GLU A 252 -25.18 -27.54 30.70
CA GLU A 252 -26.50 -27.76 31.30
C GLU A 252 -26.61 -26.83 32.52
N GLU A 253 -27.57 -25.91 32.47
CA GLU A 253 -28.04 -25.17 33.64
C GLU A 253 -28.60 -26.16 34.64
N SER A 254 -27.83 -26.44 35.68
CA SER A 254 -28.35 -27.12 36.85
C SER A 254 -29.37 -26.20 37.57
N THR A 255 -30.63 -26.43 37.32
CA THR A 255 -31.72 -25.93 38.13
C THR A 255 -31.68 -26.59 39.50
N GLU A 256 -31.16 -25.92 40.53
CA GLU A 256 -31.50 -26.22 41.91
C GLU A 256 -32.38 -25.12 42.50
N PRO A 257 -33.48 -25.47 43.16
CA PRO A 257 -34.45 -24.52 43.73
C PRO A 257 -34.03 -24.14 45.15
N TRP A 258 -33.95 -22.80 45.42
CA TRP A 258 -34.24 -22.22 46.74
C TRP A 258 -34.81 -20.83 46.59
#